data_b6a3820136bbaeda373b5e03225f833c
#
_entry.id   b6a3820136bbaeda373b5e03225f833c
#
_cell.length_a   1.000
_cell.length_b   1.000
_cell.length_c   1.000
_cell.angle_alpha   90.00
_cell.angle_beta   90.00
_cell.angle_gamma   90.00
#
_symmetry.space_group_name_H-M   'P 1'
#
loop_
_entity.id
_entity.type
_entity.pdbx_description
1 polymer ?
#
loop_
_entity_poly.entity_id
_entity_poly.type
_entity_poly.pdbx_seq_one_letter_code
_entity_poly.pdbx_strand_id
1 'polypeptide(L)'
;MSYLEIILNNCIYLLCPISLYLIYITYRKNIQQEENTLAFEIALTSSLYFILRYGLPLHHNYPTMLFDIPLLLAFSKKKTELSIFISVVLIYYQTLFLHMAPGLLIIEYIIYFIGYLCLTKSKFSLVNLIHGFIIINSFFLTIKVFWFIAPNRSYYDNITYLIFLILVIYVTSFIILYFLNKGEKIVDFNNSLYAIEKEKELRASLFKVTHEIKNPIAVCKGYLDMLDPNDQKKCIKYIPIIKGEINRTLVLMDDFLDYTKIKIEKEELDLVMLLEELDSALKPLFHERKIATSYNIPYEELYMEADYNRLKQVLINIFKNAVEAKDGSKEKNMIEVVVKDLGKDVSIKIKDNGIGMTREELDKVGQMFFTTKKKGTGLGTCLSKEIIKLHDGNITYSSKKNEWTEVSITLPKGEVMT
;
A
#
# COMPACT_ATOMS: atom_id res chain seq x y z
N MET A 1 19.31 -32.63 26.33
CA MET A 1 18.41 -31.46 26.15
C MET A 1 17.36 -31.48 27.24
N SER A 2 17.17 -30.40 27.95
CA SER A 2 16.11 -30.32 28.98
C SER A 2 14.71 -30.27 28.32
N TYR A 3 13.67 -30.72 29.03
CA TYR A 3 12.28 -30.63 28.53
C TYR A 3 11.91 -29.19 28.12
N LEU A 4 12.42 -28.22 28.85
CA LEU A 4 12.18 -26.78 28.56
C LEU A 4 12.81 -26.36 27.23
N GLU A 5 14.04 -26.81 26.93
CA GLU A 5 14.69 -26.50 25.63
C GLU A 5 13.95 -27.10 24.45
N ILE A 6 13.43 -28.32 24.60
CA ILE A 6 12.63 -28.97 23.54
C ILE A 6 11.35 -28.20 23.26
N ILE A 7 10.63 -27.80 24.31
CA ILE A 7 9.41 -26.99 24.17
C ILE A 7 9.72 -25.63 23.53
N LEU A 8 10.76 -24.94 24.00
CA LEU A 8 11.18 -23.65 23.45
C LEU A 8 11.53 -23.76 21.96
N ASN A 9 12.29 -24.78 21.56
CA ASN A 9 12.62 -24.99 20.15
C ASN A 9 11.36 -25.22 19.29
N ASN A 10 10.43 -26.05 19.76
CA ASN A 10 9.19 -26.31 19.05
C ASN A 10 8.30 -25.04 18.97
N CYS A 11 8.29 -24.23 20.03
CA CYS A 11 7.61 -22.93 20.00
C CYS A 11 8.27 -21.96 19.01
N ILE A 12 9.61 -21.97 18.88
CA ILE A 12 10.33 -21.14 17.90
C ILE A 12 9.94 -21.54 16.48
N TYR A 13 9.91 -22.84 16.15
CA TYR A 13 9.48 -23.31 14.82
C TYR A 13 8.05 -22.89 14.48
N LEU A 14 7.19 -22.86 15.47
CA LEU A 14 5.81 -22.42 15.29
C LEU A 14 5.69 -20.88 15.18
N LEU A 15 6.41 -20.13 16.03
CA LEU A 15 6.28 -18.68 16.15
C LEU A 15 7.07 -17.91 15.09
N CYS A 16 8.21 -18.42 14.61
CA CYS A 16 9.08 -17.69 13.70
C CYS A 16 8.37 -17.24 12.40
N PRO A 17 7.68 -18.10 11.64
CA PRO A 17 6.97 -17.66 10.44
C PRO A 17 5.82 -16.68 10.76
N ILE A 18 5.13 -16.88 11.89
CA ILE A 18 4.04 -16.01 12.33
C ILE A 18 4.56 -14.62 12.73
N SER A 19 5.73 -14.56 13.39
CA SER A 19 6.35 -13.28 13.74
C SER A 19 6.83 -12.52 12.50
N LEU A 20 7.37 -13.20 11.49
CA LEU A 20 7.72 -12.60 10.21
C LEU A 20 6.49 -12.02 9.50
N TYR A 21 5.37 -12.74 9.52
CA TYR A 21 4.10 -12.22 9.01
C TYR A 21 3.66 -10.95 9.77
N LEU A 22 3.72 -10.94 11.11
CA LEU A 22 3.36 -9.77 11.91
C LEU A 22 4.28 -8.56 11.63
N ILE A 23 5.58 -8.80 11.46
CA ILE A 23 6.53 -7.76 11.04
C ILE A 23 6.15 -7.22 9.65
N TYR A 24 5.93 -8.11 8.68
CA TYR A 24 5.54 -7.74 7.32
C TYR A 24 4.32 -6.83 7.29
N ILE A 25 3.22 -7.20 7.96
CA ILE A 25 1.99 -6.38 7.98
C ILE A 25 2.16 -5.05 8.74
N THR A 26 3.07 -4.99 9.72
CA THR A 26 3.32 -3.76 10.50
C THR A 26 4.12 -2.72 9.71
N TYR A 27 5.07 -3.17 8.89
CA TYR A 27 5.94 -2.26 8.14
C TYR A 27 5.38 -1.83 6.78
N ARG A 28 4.52 -2.61 6.18
CA ARG A 28 3.96 -2.31 4.85
C ARG A 28 2.73 -1.41 4.97
N LYS A 29 2.83 -0.20 4.46
CA LYS A 29 1.69 0.74 4.33
C LYS A 29 0.79 0.30 3.18
N ASN A 30 -0.54 0.33 3.37
CA ASN A 30 -1.54 0.02 2.33
C ASN A 30 -1.50 -1.42 1.78
N ILE A 31 -1.50 -2.43 2.67
CA ILE A 31 -1.61 -3.83 2.24
C ILE A 31 -3.04 -4.07 1.72
N GLN A 32 -3.16 -4.57 0.50
CA GLN A 32 -4.45 -5.04 -0.02
C GLN A 32 -4.92 -6.26 0.80
N GLN A 33 -6.23 -6.42 0.95
CA GLN A 33 -6.79 -7.50 1.79
C GLN A 33 -6.40 -8.89 1.28
N GLU A 34 -6.27 -9.06 -0.04
CA GLU A 34 -5.83 -10.31 -0.68
C GLU A 34 -4.38 -10.65 -0.36
N GLU A 35 -3.46 -9.69 -0.46
CA GLU A 35 -2.04 -9.87 -0.11
C GLU A 35 -1.85 -10.23 1.35
N ASN A 36 -2.63 -9.63 2.25
CA ASN A 36 -2.60 -9.94 3.67
C ASN A 36 -3.06 -11.38 3.94
N THR A 37 -4.09 -11.85 3.22
CA THR A 37 -4.57 -13.23 3.36
C THR A 37 -3.53 -14.24 2.88
N LEU A 38 -2.91 -14.00 1.74
CA LEU A 38 -1.86 -14.86 1.18
C LEU A 38 -0.62 -14.93 2.08
N ALA A 39 -0.17 -13.80 2.60
CA ALA A 39 0.96 -13.74 3.53
C ALA A 39 0.70 -14.54 4.82
N PHE A 40 -0.51 -14.46 5.35
CA PHE A 40 -0.93 -15.28 6.51
C PHE A 40 -0.93 -16.78 6.19
N GLU A 41 -1.46 -17.18 5.04
CA GLU A 41 -1.51 -18.58 4.60
C GLU A 41 -0.11 -19.17 4.41
N ILE A 42 0.82 -18.40 3.82
CA ILE A 42 2.22 -18.77 3.69
C ILE A 42 2.89 -18.92 5.07
N ALA A 43 2.67 -17.99 5.98
CA ALA A 43 3.23 -18.06 7.32
C ALA A 43 2.74 -19.29 8.08
N LEU A 44 1.46 -19.62 7.96
CA LEU A 44 0.85 -20.73 8.66
C LEU A 44 1.27 -22.09 8.09
N THR A 45 1.34 -22.23 6.77
CA THR A 45 1.83 -23.43 6.10
C THR A 45 3.33 -23.66 6.35
N SER A 46 4.12 -22.58 6.38
CA SER A 46 5.54 -22.64 6.76
C SER A 46 5.72 -23.06 8.21
N SER A 47 4.91 -22.52 9.12
CA SER A 47 4.91 -22.91 10.53
C SER A 47 4.58 -24.39 10.72
N LEU A 48 3.57 -24.89 10.00
CA LEU A 48 3.25 -26.32 9.97
C LEU A 48 4.41 -27.15 9.45
N TYR A 49 5.01 -26.77 8.32
CA TYR A 49 6.16 -27.48 7.75
C TYR A 49 7.33 -27.56 8.72
N PHE A 50 7.71 -26.45 9.36
CA PHE A 50 8.84 -26.43 10.29
C PHE A 50 8.60 -27.31 11.50
N ILE A 51 7.39 -27.30 12.08
CA ILE A 51 7.11 -28.14 13.25
C ILE A 51 7.02 -29.63 12.89
N LEU A 52 6.52 -29.99 11.71
CA LEU A 52 6.47 -31.37 11.25
C LEU A 52 7.87 -31.90 10.87
N ARG A 53 8.72 -31.07 10.29
CA ARG A 53 10.05 -31.46 9.80
C ARG A 53 11.14 -31.45 10.87
N TYR A 54 11.12 -30.42 11.73
CA TYR A 54 12.18 -30.16 12.70
C TYR A 54 11.72 -30.25 14.16
N GLY A 55 10.43 -30.47 14.40
CA GLY A 55 9.89 -30.59 15.74
C GLY A 55 10.58 -31.71 16.54
N LEU A 56 11.03 -31.37 17.72
CA LEU A 56 11.76 -32.32 18.60
C LEU A 56 10.75 -33.08 19.47
N PRO A 57 10.91 -34.40 19.61
CA PRO A 57 10.10 -35.19 20.54
C PRO A 57 10.48 -34.88 22.00
N LEU A 58 9.50 -34.89 22.89
CA LEU A 58 9.71 -34.60 24.31
C LEU A 58 10.54 -35.70 25.03
N HIS A 59 10.36 -36.94 24.67
CA HIS A 59 11.10 -38.06 25.25
C HIS A 59 11.01 -39.30 24.33
N HIS A 60 12.13 -39.96 24.00
CA HIS A 60 12.20 -41.25 23.29
C HIS A 60 11.05 -41.53 22.29
N ASN A 61 10.78 -40.65 21.34
CA ASN A 61 9.72 -40.73 20.34
C ASN A 61 8.33 -40.17 20.75
N TYR A 62 8.20 -39.50 21.90
CA TYR A 62 6.93 -38.82 22.25
C TYR A 62 6.83 -37.45 21.55
N PRO A 63 5.93 -37.27 20.58
CA PRO A 63 5.77 -36.02 19.89
C PRO A 63 5.24 -34.93 20.83
N THR A 64 5.62 -33.69 20.58
CA THR A 64 5.13 -32.53 21.37
C THR A 64 3.66 -32.15 21.11
N MET A 65 3.05 -32.72 20.08
CA MET A 65 1.66 -32.47 19.65
C MET A 65 1.31 -30.98 19.38
N LEU A 66 2.32 -30.10 19.21
CA LEU A 66 2.08 -28.69 18.89
C LEU A 66 1.68 -28.45 17.44
N PHE A 67 1.76 -29.45 16.59
CA PHE A 67 1.40 -29.39 15.17
C PHE A 67 -0.11 -29.14 14.91
N ASP A 68 -0.98 -29.32 15.92
CA ASP A 68 -2.40 -28.99 15.81
C ASP A 68 -2.69 -27.49 15.97
N ILE A 69 -1.74 -26.69 16.49
CA ILE A 69 -1.90 -25.25 16.69
C ILE A 69 -2.13 -24.48 15.38
N PRO A 70 -1.41 -24.74 14.27
CA PRO A 70 -1.73 -24.12 12.97
C PRO A 70 -3.17 -24.31 12.53
N LEU A 71 -3.80 -25.45 12.83
CA LEU A 71 -5.22 -25.67 12.55
C LEU A 71 -6.12 -24.74 13.38
N LEU A 72 -5.83 -24.60 14.66
CA LEU A 72 -6.55 -23.65 15.54
C LEU A 72 -6.44 -22.20 15.01
N LEU A 73 -5.25 -21.82 14.53
CA LEU A 73 -5.01 -20.50 13.96
C LEU A 73 -5.80 -20.28 12.67
N ALA A 74 -5.86 -21.29 11.78
CA ALA A 74 -6.67 -21.23 10.58
C ALA A 74 -8.18 -21.08 10.92
N PHE A 75 -8.67 -21.79 11.91
CA PHE A 75 -10.03 -21.63 12.42
C PHE A 75 -10.28 -20.25 13.03
N SER A 76 -9.34 -19.70 13.78
CA SER A 76 -9.47 -18.36 14.39
C SER A 76 -9.66 -17.26 13.35
N LYS A 77 -9.10 -17.43 12.14
CA LYS A 77 -9.19 -16.52 10.98
C LYS A 77 -10.28 -16.88 9.97
N LYS A 78 -11.10 -17.88 10.29
CA LYS A 78 -12.19 -18.37 9.43
C LYS A 78 -11.72 -18.81 8.02
N LYS A 79 -10.49 -19.33 7.92
CA LYS A 79 -9.90 -19.83 6.68
C LYS A 79 -10.27 -21.32 6.50
N THR A 80 -11.46 -21.58 5.97
CA THR A 80 -12.01 -22.95 5.84
C THR A 80 -11.19 -23.83 4.91
N GLU A 81 -10.79 -23.33 3.74
CA GLU A 81 -9.99 -24.08 2.75
C GLU A 81 -8.64 -24.48 3.32
N LEU A 82 -7.94 -23.52 3.94
CA LEU A 82 -6.66 -23.76 4.59
C LEU A 82 -6.79 -24.75 5.75
N SER A 83 -7.87 -24.69 6.53
CA SER A 83 -8.14 -25.61 7.63
C SER A 83 -8.32 -27.05 7.13
N ILE A 84 -9.01 -27.23 6.02
CA ILE A 84 -9.18 -28.55 5.37
C ILE A 84 -7.82 -29.07 4.89
N PHE A 85 -7.05 -28.22 4.20
CA PHE A 85 -5.70 -28.57 3.73
C PHE A 85 -4.79 -29.01 4.90
N ILE A 86 -4.72 -28.22 5.97
CA ILE A 86 -3.93 -28.54 7.17
C ILE A 86 -4.39 -29.87 7.78
N SER A 87 -5.70 -30.10 7.89
CA SER A 87 -6.25 -31.35 8.44
C SER A 87 -5.81 -32.58 7.63
N VAL A 88 -5.86 -32.50 6.30
CA VAL A 88 -5.40 -33.58 5.41
C VAL A 88 -3.91 -33.86 5.60
N VAL A 89 -3.08 -32.83 5.65
CA VAL A 89 -1.64 -32.96 5.89
C VAL A 89 -1.36 -33.62 7.24
N LEU A 90 -2.09 -33.22 8.29
CA LEU A 90 -1.93 -33.78 9.64
C LEU A 90 -2.38 -35.22 9.73
N ILE A 91 -3.48 -35.62 9.09
CA ILE A 91 -3.93 -37.01 9.00
C ILE A 91 -2.84 -37.84 8.32
N TYR A 92 -2.32 -37.37 7.18
CA TYR A 92 -1.28 -38.08 6.44
C TYR A 92 0.00 -38.26 7.30
N TYR A 93 0.48 -37.19 7.94
CA TYR A 93 1.67 -37.21 8.80
C TYR A 93 1.48 -38.15 9.99
N GLN A 94 0.38 -38.08 10.72
CA GLN A 94 0.15 -38.90 11.89
C GLN A 94 -0.02 -40.40 11.52
N THR A 95 -0.59 -40.69 10.36
CA THR A 95 -0.72 -42.08 9.88
C THR A 95 0.62 -42.66 9.50
N LEU A 96 1.46 -41.94 8.75
CA LEU A 96 2.72 -42.48 8.24
C LEU A 96 3.85 -42.45 9.27
N PHE A 97 3.99 -41.40 10.03
CA PHE A 97 5.13 -41.19 10.93
C PHE A 97 4.84 -41.59 12.38
N LEU A 98 3.60 -41.47 12.83
CA LEU A 98 3.21 -41.84 14.19
C LEU A 98 2.43 -43.18 14.24
N HIS A 99 2.23 -43.82 13.08
CA HIS A 99 1.53 -45.12 12.95
C HIS A 99 0.15 -45.14 13.61
N MET A 100 -0.57 -43.99 13.59
CA MET A 100 -1.91 -43.87 14.16
C MET A 100 -2.98 -44.42 13.22
N ALA A 101 -4.07 -44.93 13.77
CA ALA A 101 -5.20 -45.44 12.98
C ALA A 101 -5.86 -44.30 12.19
N PRO A 102 -5.92 -44.36 10.84
CA PRO A 102 -6.46 -43.27 10.03
C PRO A 102 -7.95 -42.99 10.32
N GLY A 103 -8.75 -43.99 10.66
CA GLY A 103 -10.16 -43.81 11.04
C GLY A 103 -10.34 -42.94 12.27
N LEU A 104 -9.48 -43.10 13.30
CA LEU A 104 -9.51 -42.26 14.50
C LEU A 104 -9.20 -40.79 14.15
N LEU A 105 -8.18 -40.59 13.32
CA LEU A 105 -7.77 -39.23 12.90
C LEU A 105 -8.85 -38.54 12.07
N ILE A 106 -9.47 -39.24 11.14
CA ILE A 106 -10.57 -38.66 10.34
C ILE A 106 -11.72 -38.22 11.25
N ILE A 107 -12.10 -39.03 12.22
CA ILE A 107 -13.16 -38.70 13.19
C ILE A 107 -12.75 -37.45 14.01
N GLU A 108 -11.50 -37.41 14.48
CA GLU A 108 -10.97 -36.27 15.23
C GLU A 108 -11.09 -34.96 14.46
N TYR A 109 -10.58 -34.91 13.21
CA TYR A 109 -10.59 -33.67 12.41
C TYR A 109 -12.00 -33.29 11.94
N ILE A 110 -12.90 -34.26 11.73
CA ILE A 110 -14.34 -33.97 11.49
C ILE A 110 -14.95 -33.31 12.73
N ILE A 111 -14.65 -33.78 13.93
CA ILE A 111 -15.19 -33.20 15.17
C ILE A 111 -14.61 -31.81 15.40
N TYR A 112 -13.33 -31.55 15.11
CA TYR A 112 -12.78 -30.19 15.12
C TYR A 112 -13.54 -29.28 14.17
N PHE A 113 -13.83 -29.72 12.95
CA PHE A 113 -14.54 -28.93 11.97
C PHE A 113 -15.99 -28.64 12.37
N ILE A 114 -16.69 -29.64 12.91
CA ILE A 114 -18.06 -29.45 13.46
C ILE A 114 -18.03 -28.46 14.63
N GLY A 115 -17.08 -28.62 15.56
CA GLY A 115 -16.90 -27.70 16.70
C GLY A 115 -16.66 -26.27 16.23
N TYR A 116 -15.81 -26.09 15.23
CA TYR A 116 -15.58 -24.79 14.59
C TYR A 116 -16.86 -24.20 13.98
N LEU A 117 -17.62 -24.98 13.21
CA LEU A 117 -18.89 -24.53 12.62
C LEU A 117 -19.92 -24.13 13.66
N CYS A 118 -20.03 -24.87 14.75
CA CYS A 118 -20.92 -24.55 15.85
C CYS A 118 -20.53 -23.24 16.56
N LEU A 119 -19.23 -23.03 16.78
CA LEU A 119 -18.71 -21.84 17.44
C LEU A 119 -18.80 -20.59 16.54
N THR A 120 -18.64 -20.72 15.23
CA THR A 120 -18.74 -19.58 14.30
C THR A 120 -20.16 -19.09 14.09
N LYS A 121 -21.17 -19.96 14.19
CA LYS A 121 -22.60 -19.58 14.11
C LYS A 121 -23.08 -18.82 15.34
N SER A 122 -22.54 -19.10 16.50
CA SER A 122 -22.85 -18.40 17.73
C SER A 122 -21.78 -17.35 17.95
N LYS A 123 -22.09 -16.09 18.20
CA LYS A 123 -21.14 -14.95 18.39
C LYS A 123 -20.17 -15.18 19.57
N PHE A 124 -19.50 -16.35 19.62
CA PHE A 124 -18.55 -16.70 20.67
C PHE A 124 -17.23 -15.90 20.54
N SER A 125 -16.64 -15.61 21.69
CA SER A 125 -15.34 -14.96 21.75
C SER A 125 -14.21 -15.90 21.29
N LEU A 126 -13.07 -15.34 20.88
CA LEU A 126 -11.86 -16.10 20.55
C LEU A 126 -11.44 -17.06 21.68
N VAL A 127 -11.65 -16.66 22.94
CA VAL A 127 -11.36 -17.48 24.12
C VAL A 127 -12.20 -18.76 24.15
N ASN A 128 -13.46 -18.69 23.76
CA ASN A 128 -14.34 -19.87 23.70
C ASN A 128 -13.92 -20.84 22.58
N LEU A 129 -13.38 -20.31 21.47
CA LEU A 129 -12.80 -21.14 20.39
C LEU A 129 -11.57 -21.92 20.90
N ILE A 130 -10.69 -21.27 21.66
CA ILE A 130 -9.52 -21.92 22.28
C ILE A 130 -9.98 -23.04 23.23
N HIS A 131 -10.92 -22.73 24.14
CA HIS A 131 -11.40 -23.73 25.09
C HIS A 131 -12.07 -24.91 24.40
N GLY A 132 -12.93 -24.68 23.41
CA GLY A 132 -13.58 -25.76 22.65
C GLY A 132 -12.55 -26.63 21.92
N PHE A 133 -11.57 -26.02 21.27
CA PHE A 133 -10.49 -26.75 20.60
C PHE A 133 -9.69 -27.61 21.58
N ILE A 134 -9.31 -27.07 22.73
CA ILE A 134 -8.51 -27.77 23.73
C ILE A 134 -9.29 -28.92 24.37
N ILE A 135 -10.60 -28.76 24.62
CA ILE A 135 -11.44 -29.85 25.15
C ILE A 135 -11.46 -31.03 24.16
N ILE A 136 -11.68 -30.77 22.87
CA ILE A 136 -11.69 -31.81 21.84
C ILE A 136 -10.28 -32.43 21.71
N ASN A 137 -9.23 -31.59 21.65
CA ASN A 137 -7.84 -32.06 21.58
C ASN A 137 -7.48 -32.94 22.77
N SER A 138 -7.84 -32.53 23.99
CA SER A 138 -7.57 -33.31 25.22
C SER A 138 -8.21 -34.68 25.19
N PHE A 139 -9.43 -34.80 24.67
CA PHE A 139 -10.13 -36.08 24.55
C PHE A 139 -9.37 -37.04 23.60
N PHE A 140 -9.06 -36.57 22.40
CA PHE A 140 -8.32 -37.40 21.42
C PHE A 140 -6.87 -37.66 21.84
N LEU A 141 -6.23 -36.67 22.47
CA LEU A 141 -4.89 -36.82 23.01
C LEU A 141 -4.84 -37.94 24.08
N THR A 142 -5.86 -38.03 24.92
CA THR A 142 -5.96 -39.14 25.91
C THR A 142 -5.99 -40.50 25.21
N ILE A 143 -6.80 -40.67 24.17
CA ILE A 143 -6.85 -41.90 23.40
C ILE A 143 -5.48 -42.20 22.75
N LYS A 144 -4.86 -41.20 22.12
CA LYS A 144 -3.56 -41.32 21.45
C LYS A 144 -2.45 -41.76 22.45
N VAL A 145 -2.40 -41.12 23.62
CA VAL A 145 -1.37 -41.41 24.63
C VAL A 145 -1.51 -42.86 25.15
N PHE A 146 -2.71 -43.29 25.52
CA PHE A 146 -2.93 -44.58 26.12
C PHE A 146 -2.84 -45.74 25.12
N TRP A 147 -3.27 -45.57 23.87
CA TRP A 147 -3.33 -46.67 22.89
C TRP A 147 -2.17 -46.72 21.90
N PHE A 148 -1.62 -45.57 21.53
CA PHE A 148 -0.63 -45.51 20.45
C PHE A 148 0.74 -45.04 20.89
N ILE A 149 0.82 -44.00 21.72
CA ILE A 149 2.10 -43.35 22.06
C ILE A 149 2.81 -44.12 23.17
N ALA A 150 2.11 -44.50 24.22
CA ALA A 150 2.71 -45.08 25.42
C ALA A 150 1.90 -46.26 25.99
N PRO A 151 1.52 -47.28 25.18
CA PRO A 151 0.67 -48.36 25.65
C PRO A 151 1.25 -49.18 26.78
N ASN A 152 2.60 -49.28 26.85
CA ASN A 152 3.32 -50.10 27.81
C ASN A 152 3.86 -49.35 29.03
N ARG A 153 3.50 -48.06 29.19
CA ARG A 153 3.89 -47.26 30.36
C ARG A 153 2.94 -47.46 31.54
N SER A 154 3.45 -47.08 32.72
CA SER A 154 2.62 -47.05 33.90
C SER A 154 1.47 -46.05 33.69
N TYR A 155 0.32 -46.32 34.28
CA TYR A 155 -0.86 -45.46 34.21
C TYR A 155 -0.58 -44.05 34.74
N TYR A 156 0.19 -43.95 35.83
CA TYR A 156 0.59 -42.67 36.42
C TYR A 156 1.48 -41.84 35.50
N ASP A 157 2.47 -42.47 34.83
CA ASP A 157 3.34 -41.79 33.90
C ASP A 157 2.58 -41.25 32.68
N ASN A 158 1.60 -41.99 32.21
CA ASN A 158 0.76 -41.55 31.10
C ASN A 158 -0.12 -40.36 31.51
N ILE A 159 -0.68 -40.33 32.71
CA ILE A 159 -1.48 -39.22 33.22
C ILE A 159 -0.64 -37.98 33.40
N THR A 160 0.54 -38.08 34.03
CA THR A 160 1.43 -36.94 34.22
C THR A 160 1.88 -36.32 32.91
N TYR A 161 2.24 -37.19 31.95
CA TYR A 161 2.59 -36.78 30.60
C TYR A 161 1.41 -36.07 29.88
N LEU A 162 0.20 -36.60 29.98
CA LEU A 162 -1.01 -36.03 29.39
C LEU A 162 -1.32 -34.64 29.96
N ILE A 163 -1.30 -34.51 31.30
CA ILE A 163 -1.54 -33.20 31.96
C ILE A 163 -0.51 -32.17 31.48
N PHE A 164 0.74 -32.59 31.41
CA PHE A 164 1.83 -31.74 30.96
C PHE A 164 1.63 -31.28 29.49
N LEU A 165 1.30 -32.19 28.57
CA LEU A 165 1.01 -31.83 27.17
C LEU A 165 -0.17 -30.88 27.01
N ILE A 166 -1.27 -31.15 27.71
CA ILE A 166 -2.46 -30.26 27.68
C ILE A 166 -2.08 -28.84 28.15
N LEU A 167 -1.29 -28.74 29.24
CA LEU A 167 -0.83 -27.46 29.74
C LEU A 167 0.03 -26.73 28.70
N VAL A 168 0.98 -27.43 28.08
CA VAL A 168 1.86 -26.85 27.04
C VAL A 168 1.06 -26.37 25.84
N ILE A 169 0.12 -27.18 25.34
CA ILE A 169 -0.73 -26.80 24.21
C ILE A 169 -1.61 -25.60 24.57
N TYR A 170 -2.16 -25.59 25.78
CA TYR A 170 -2.98 -24.46 26.27
C TYR A 170 -2.19 -23.16 26.31
N VAL A 171 -1.05 -23.16 26.98
CA VAL A 171 -0.20 -21.96 27.15
C VAL A 171 0.31 -21.46 25.81
N THR A 172 0.82 -22.34 24.95
CA THR A 172 1.33 -21.95 23.64
C THR A 172 0.22 -21.42 22.71
N SER A 173 -0.94 -22.05 22.69
CA SER A 173 -2.10 -21.58 21.92
C SER A 173 -2.56 -20.19 22.39
N PHE A 174 -2.64 -19.99 23.70
CA PHE A 174 -3.04 -18.71 24.27
C PHE A 174 -2.04 -17.60 23.93
N ILE A 175 -0.74 -17.86 24.09
CA ILE A 175 0.33 -16.90 23.80
C ILE A 175 0.28 -16.50 22.31
N ILE A 176 0.20 -17.46 21.41
CA ILE A 176 0.23 -17.20 19.97
C ILE A 176 -0.99 -16.40 19.53
N LEU A 177 -2.19 -16.79 19.96
CA LEU A 177 -3.41 -16.08 19.63
C LEU A 177 -3.46 -14.67 20.24
N TYR A 178 -2.89 -14.51 21.44
CA TYR A 178 -2.74 -13.19 22.06
C TYR A 178 -1.85 -12.27 21.20
N PHE A 179 -0.68 -12.75 20.74
CA PHE A 179 0.23 -11.97 19.91
C PHE A 179 -0.37 -11.65 18.54
N LEU A 180 -1.03 -12.60 17.88
CA LEU A 180 -1.72 -12.37 16.62
C LEU A 180 -2.80 -11.29 16.75
N ASN A 181 -3.63 -11.39 17.78
CA ASN A 181 -4.71 -10.43 18.00
C ASN A 181 -4.18 -9.02 18.35
N LYS A 182 -3.08 -8.96 19.12
CA LYS A 182 -2.39 -7.70 19.41
C LYS A 182 -1.77 -7.09 18.16
N GLY A 183 -1.10 -7.90 17.34
CA GLY A 183 -0.50 -7.45 16.08
C GLY A 183 -1.53 -6.84 15.14
N GLU A 184 -2.67 -7.49 14.94
CA GLU A 184 -3.76 -6.95 14.13
C GLU A 184 -4.31 -5.62 14.66
N LYS A 185 -4.53 -5.53 15.98
CA LYS A 185 -4.97 -4.26 16.59
C LYS A 185 -3.98 -3.12 16.37
N ILE A 186 -2.68 -3.40 16.37
CA ILE A 186 -1.64 -2.39 16.07
C ILE A 186 -1.74 -1.95 14.62
N VAL A 187 -1.95 -2.89 13.69
CA VAL A 187 -2.13 -2.57 12.26
C VAL A 187 -3.38 -1.72 12.03
N ASP A 188 -4.52 -2.10 12.63
CA ASP A 188 -5.78 -1.34 12.54
C ASP A 188 -5.63 0.07 13.12
N PHE A 189 -4.91 0.18 14.24
CA PHE A 189 -4.60 1.47 14.86
C PHE A 189 -3.74 2.34 13.95
N ASN A 190 -2.67 1.79 13.35
CA ASN A 190 -1.81 2.52 12.43
C ASN A 190 -2.57 2.97 11.17
N ASN A 191 -3.43 2.11 10.63
CA ASN A 191 -4.29 2.46 9.49
C ASN A 191 -5.26 3.60 9.85
N SER A 192 -5.82 3.57 11.06
CA SER A 192 -6.70 4.63 11.57
C SER A 192 -5.95 5.95 11.76
N LEU A 193 -4.73 5.92 12.28
CA LEU A 193 -3.88 7.11 12.40
C LEU A 193 -3.56 7.71 11.03
N TYR A 194 -3.21 6.87 10.05
CA TYR A 194 -2.94 7.33 8.68
C TYR A 194 -4.18 7.99 8.05
N ALA A 195 -5.37 7.40 8.25
CA ALA A 195 -6.63 7.99 7.77
C ALA A 195 -6.91 9.36 8.41
N ILE A 196 -6.66 9.51 9.73
CA ILE A 196 -6.83 10.77 10.45
C ILE A 196 -5.83 11.83 9.95
N GLU A 197 -4.57 11.46 9.74
CA GLU A 197 -3.56 12.39 9.18
C GLU A 197 -3.97 12.88 7.79
N LYS A 198 -4.42 11.97 6.92
CA LYS A 198 -4.89 12.32 5.58
C LYS A 198 -6.13 13.22 5.60
N GLU A 199 -7.07 12.97 6.52
CA GLU A 199 -8.23 13.84 6.73
C GLU A 199 -7.80 15.24 7.22
N LYS A 200 -6.84 15.32 8.13
CA LYS A 200 -6.29 16.59 8.63
C LYS A 200 -5.61 17.40 7.53
N GLU A 201 -4.83 16.75 6.68
CA GLU A 201 -4.22 17.37 5.50
C GLU A 201 -5.28 17.90 4.54
N LEU A 202 -6.33 17.12 4.27
CA LEU A 202 -7.44 17.53 3.42
C LEU A 202 -8.18 18.74 4.01
N ARG A 203 -8.48 18.74 5.31
CA ARG A 203 -9.13 19.88 5.99
C ARG A 203 -8.27 21.16 5.92
N ALA A 204 -6.95 21.03 6.12
CA ALA A 204 -6.03 22.15 5.99
C ALA A 204 -6.00 22.70 4.56
N SER A 205 -6.10 21.82 3.57
CA SER A 205 -6.19 22.17 2.15
C SER A 205 -7.51 22.89 1.82
N LEU A 206 -8.64 22.40 2.31
CA LEU A 206 -9.95 23.04 2.17
C LEU A 206 -9.96 24.47 2.74
N PHE A 207 -9.33 24.68 3.89
CA PHE A 207 -9.21 26.00 4.48
C PHE A 207 -8.43 26.97 3.57
N LYS A 208 -7.30 26.50 3.01
CA LYS A 208 -6.51 27.29 2.06
C LYS A 208 -7.30 27.61 0.78
N VAL A 209 -7.99 26.61 0.20
CA VAL A 209 -8.84 26.80 -0.99
C VAL A 209 -9.90 27.88 -0.73
N THR A 210 -10.56 27.81 0.43
CA THR A 210 -11.60 28.79 0.80
C THR A 210 -11.03 30.22 0.82
N HIS A 211 -9.82 30.40 1.34
CA HIS A 211 -9.13 31.68 1.33
C HIS A 211 -8.76 32.13 -0.09
N GLU A 212 -8.24 31.24 -0.92
CA GLU A 212 -7.86 31.55 -2.31
C GLU A 212 -9.06 31.84 -3.22
N ILE A 213 -10.24 31.27 -2.93
CA ILE A 213 -11.51 31.60 -3.60
C ILE A 213 -12.06 32.96 -3.12
N LYS A 214 -11.96 33.23 -1.82
CA LYS A 214 -12.47 34.48 -1.25
C LYS A 214 -11.79 35.74 -1.84
N ASN A 215 -10.48 35.63 -2.13
CA ASN A 215 -9.70 36.76 -2.65
C ASN A 215 -10.20 37.27 -4.01
N PRO A 216 -10.29 36.46 -5.09
CA PRO A 216 -10.81 36.92 -6.37
C PRO A 216 -12.27 37.34 -6.30
N ILE A 217 -13.10 36.71 -5.46
CA ILE A 217 -14.50 37.12 -5.25
C ILE A 217 -14.55 38.51 -4.63
N ALA A 218 -13.68 38.82 -3.66
CA ALA A 218 -13.60 40.17 -3.07
C ALA A 218 -13.16 41.21 -4.10
N VAL A 219 -12.23 40.88 -5.00
CA VAL A 219 -11.80 41.75 -6.11
C VAL A 219 -12.94 41.94 -7.08
N CYS A 220 -13.66 40.89 -7.49
CA CYS A 220 -14.85 41.02 -8.34
C CYS A 220 -15.90 41.95 -7.73
N LYS A 221 -16.20 41.73 -6.43
CA LYS A 221 -17.15 42.59 -5.70
C LYS A 221 -16.70 44.05 -5.70
N GLY A 222 -15.43 44.34 -5.39
CA GLY A 222 -14.92 45.70 -5.37
C GLY A 222 -15.03 46.40 -6.73
N TYR A 223 -14.76 45.71 -7.84
CA TYR A 223 -14.93 46.28 -9.17
C TYR A 223 -16.42 46.45 -9.56
N LEU A 224 -17.30 45.53 -9.13
CA LEU A 224 -18.74 45.68 -9.32
C LEU A 224 -19.30 46.87 -8.56
N ASP A 225 -18.86 47.07 -7.32
CA ASP A 225 -19.29 48.20 -6.48
C ASP A 225 -18.85 49.59 -7.07
N MET A 226 -17.73 49.59 -7.86
CA MET A 226 -17.22 50.77 -8.55
C MET A 226 -17.77 50.94 -9.98
N LEU A 227 -18.54 49.96 -10.48
CA LEU A 227 -19.05 49.98 -11.85
C LEU A 227 -20.22 50.95 -11.95
N ASP A 228 -20.10 51.91 -12.86
CA ASP A 228 -21.20 52.78 -13.28
C ASP A 228 -21.64 52.34 -14.68
N PRO A 229 -22.86 51.82 -14.85
CA PRO A 229 -23.37 51.40 -16.17
C PRO A 229 -23.38 52.50 -17.23
N ASN A 230 -23.45 53.78 -16.81
CA ASN A 230 -23.46 54.93 -17.70
C ASN A 230 -22.03 55.39 -18.08
N ASP A 231 -20.99 54.91 -17.38
CA ASP A 231 -19.59 55.20 -17.71
C ASP A 231 -18.99 54.09 -18.57
N GLN A 232 -19.08 54.24 -19.87
CA GLN A 232 -18.55 53.24 -20.83
C GLN A 232 -17.04 52.94 -20.62
N LYS A 233 -16.26 53.96 -20.19
CA LYS A 233 -14.81 53.75 -19.94
C LYS A 233 -14.57 52.82 -18.75
N LYS A 234 -15.34 52.95 -17.67
CA LYS A 234 -15.28 52.06 -16.52
C LYS A 234 -15.75 50.66 -16.89
N CYS A 235 -16.84 50.53 -17.66
CA CYS A 235 -17.32 49.23 -18.13
C CYS A 235 -16.26 48.48 -18.95
N ILE A 236 -15.63 49.12 -19.93
CA ILE A 236 -14.58 48.55 -20.77
C ILE A 236 -13.36 48.11 -19.93
N LYS A 237 -13.03 48.87 -18.87
CA LYS A 237 -11.89 48.57 -18.01
C LYS A 237 -12.17 47.48 -16.99
N TYR A 238 -13.32 47.46 -16.33
CA TYR A 238 -13.59 46.61 -15.16
C TYR A 238 -14.18 45.25 -15.53
N ILE A 239 -15.03 45.16 -16.56
CA ILE A 239 -15.63 43.89 -16.99
C ILE A 239 -14.59 42.81 -17.36
N PRO A 240 -13.52 43.13 -18.12
CA PRO A 240 -12.47 42.13 -18.39
C PRO A 240 -11.73 41.66 -17.14
N ILE A 241 -11.54 42.54 -16.15
CA ILE A 241 -10.90 42.17 -14.89
C ILE A 241 -11.79 41.20 -14.12
N ILE A 242 -13.07 41.52 -13.97
CA ILE A 242 -14.05 40.66 -13.29
C ILE A 242 -14.13 39.29 -13.98
N LYS A 243 -14.26 39.27 -15.33
CA LYS A 243 -14.23 38.01 -16.10
C LYS A 243 -12.93 37.21 -15.86
N GLY A 244 -11.78 37.87 -15.81
CA GLY A 244 -10.50 37.24 -15.55
C GLY A 244 -10.44 36.58 -14.17
N GLU A 245 -10.94 37.24 -13.12
CA GLU A 245 -10.93 36.69 -11.76
C GLU A 245 -11.95 35.57 -11.58
N ILE A 246 -13.12 35.64 -12.24
CA ILE A 246 -14.10 34.54 -12.26
C ILE A 246 -13.48 33.29 -12.92
N ASN A 247 -12.89 33.44 -14.10
CA ASN A 247 -12.23 32.32 -14.80
C ASN A 247 -11.11 31.72 -13.99
N ARG A 248 -10.29 32.54 -13.32
CA ARG A 248 -9.23 32.08 -12.41
C ARG A 248 -9.81 31.24 -11.26
N THR A 249 -10.94 31.68 -10.69
CA THR A 249 -11.60 30.98 -9.59
C THR A 249 -12.14 29.62 -10.06
N LEU A 250 -12.74 29.57 -11.26
CA LEU A 250 -13.22 28.30 -11.82
C LEU A 250 -12.09 27.30 -12.04
N VAL A 251 -10.97 27.74 -12.65
CA VAL A 251 -9.79 26.88 -12.83
C VAL A 251 -9.24 26.37 -11.50
N LEU A 252 -9.19 27.24 -10.47
CA LEU A 252 -8.74 26.83 -9.14
C LEU A 252 -9.67 25.79 -8.51
N MET A 253 -10.98 25.91 -8.69
CA MET A 253 -11.96 24.94 -8.21
C MET A 253 -11.82 23.61 -8.95
N ASP A 254 -11.66 23.63 -10.27
CA ASP A 254 -11.48 22.42 -11.09
C ASP A 254 -10.18 21.70 -10.73
N ASP A 255 -9.06 22.41 -10.61
CA ASP A 255 -7.77 21.86 -10.18
C ASP A 255 -7.87 21.20 -8.78
N PHE A 256 -8.63 21.83 -7.86
CA PHE A 256 -8.83 21.30 -6.52
C PHE A 256 -9.73 20.05 -6.51
N LEU A 257 -10.80 20.05 -7.29
CA LEU A 257 -11.66 18.86 -7.44
C LEU A 257 -10.90 17.69 -8.05
N ASP A 258 -10.07 17.94 -9.06
CA ASP A 258 -9.18 16.95 -9.63
C ASP A 258 -8.22 16.37 -8.58
N TYR A 259 -7.59 17.23 -7.77
CA TYR A 259 -6.72 16.81 -6.69
C TYR A 259 -7.43 15.92 -5.65
N THR A 260 -8.67 16.23 -5.28
CA THR A 260 -9.41 15.46 -4.25
C THR A 260 -9.97 14.12 -4.76
N LYS A 261 -10.11 13.96 -6.07
CA LYS A 261 -10.73 12.80 -6.72
C LYS A 261 -9.74 11.95 -7.53
N ILE A 262 -8.43 12.17 -7.37
CA ILE A 262 -7.44 11.42 -8.14
C ILE A 262 -7.65 9.91 -7.94
N LYS A 263 -7.92 9.23 -9.02
CA LYS A 263 -7.84 7.77 -9.15
C LYS A 263 -6.91 7.46 -10.30
N ILE A 264 -6.17 6.38 -10.17
CA ILE A 264 -5.24 5.90 -11.19
C ILE A 264 -5.76 4.57 -11.71
N GLU A 265 -5.93 4.48 -13.03
CA GLU A 265 -6.27 3.26 -13.75
C GLU A 265 -5.10 2.96 -14.68
N LYS A 266 -4.16 2.09 -14.20
CA LYS A 266 -2.97 1.73 -14.98
C LYS A 266 -3.35 0.81 -16.13
N GLU A 267 -2.82 1.11 -17.31
CA GLU A 267 -2.93 0.32 -18.51
C GLU A 267 -1.57 0.26 -19.22
N GLU A 268 -1.39 -0.65 -20.16
CA GLU A 268 -0.18 -0.70 -20.96
C GLU A 268 -0.12 0.53 -21.87
N LEU A 269 0.97 1.26 -21.79
CA LEU A 269 1.19 2.55 -22.43
C LEU A 269 2.55 2.58 -23.12
N ASP A 270 2.59 3.00 -24.38
CA ASP A 270 3.83 3.40 -25.05
C ASP A 270 4.15 4.87 -24.72
N LEU A 271 5.22 5.07 -23.94
CA LEU A 271 5.67 6.40 -23.54
C LEU A 271 6.19 7.24 -24.71
N VAL A 272 6.80 6.61 -25.74
CA VAL A 272 7.31 7.33 -26.92
C VAL A 272 6.14 7.94 -27.67
N MET A 273 5.11 7.15 -27.93
CA MET A 273 3.89 7.61 -28.59
C MET A 273 3.21 8.75 -27.83
N LEU A 274 3.13 8.67 -26.51
CA LEU A 274 2.58 9.74 -25.67
C LEU A 274 3.39 11.04 -25.80
N LEU A 275 4.71 10.97 -25.80
CA LEU A 275 5.57 12.15 -25.93
C LEU A 275 5.50 12.78 -27.33
N GLU A 276 5.37 12.00 -28.40
CA GLU A 276 5.17 12.47 -29.78
C GLU A 276 3.82 13.18 -29.94
N GLU A 277 2.76 12.62 -29.35
CA GLU A 277 1.44 13.24 -29.32
C GLU A 277 1.48 14.60 -28.61
N LEU A 278 2.18 14.67 -27.45
CA LEU A 278 2.35 15.89 -26.68
C LEU A 278 3.16 16.94 -27.44
N ASP A 279 4.24 16.54 -28.12
CA ASP A 279 5.03 17.48 -28.94
C ASP A 279 4.13 18.08 -30.05
N SER A 280 3.39 17.22 -30.75
CA SER A 280 2.47 17.66 -31.80
C SER A 280 1.40 18.63 -31.29
N ALA A 281 0.81 18.32 -30.14
CA ALA A 281 -0.24 19.15 -29.52
C ALA A 281 0.29 20.49 -29.00
N LEU A 282 1.52 20.54 -28.50
CA LEU A 282 2.14 21.74 -27.90
C LEU A 282 2.96 22.55 -28.91
N LYS A 283 3.21 22.02 -30.09
CA LYS A 283 4.00 22.69 -31.16
C LYS A 283 3.51 24.11 -31.50
N PRO A 284 2.20 24.39 -31.62
CA PRO A 284 1.72 25.76 -31.86
C PRO A 284 2.11 26.72 -30.72
N LEU A 285 2.02 26.25 -29.45
CA LEU A 285 2.41 27.02 -28.27
C LEU A 285 3.92 27.30 -28.22
N PHE A 286 4.75 26.31 -28.56
CA PHE A 286 6.20 26.48 -28.64
C PHE A 286 6.59 27.47 -29.72
N HIS A 287 5.92 27.42 -30.87
CA HIS A 287 6.17 28.36 -31.98
C HIS A 287 5.74 29.79 -31.60
N GLU A 288 4.54 29.97 -31.06
CA GLU A 288 4.05 31.28 -30.60
C GLU A 288 5.01 31.91 -29.58
N ARG A 289 5.52 31.09 -28.66
CA ARG A 289 6.43 31.53 -27.60
C ARG A 289 7.91 31.57 -28.03
N LYS A 290 8.24 31.19 -29.27
CA LYS A 290 9.62 31.12 -29.81
C LYS A 290 10.53 30.26 -28.91
N ILE A 291 10.10 29.04 -28.61
CA ILE A 291 10.85 28.07 -27.84
C ILE A 291 11.27 26.92 -28.75
N ALA A 292 12.53 26.56 -28.72
CA ALA A 292 13.04 25.38 -29.42
C ALA A 292 12.91 24.16 -28.51
N THR A 293 12.52 23.02 -29.09
CA THR A 293 12.44 21.73 -28.40
C THR A 293 13.53 20.79 -28.91
N SER A 294 14.09 19.96 -28.03
CA SER A 294 15.04 18.92 -28.37
C SER A 294 14.63 17.63 -27.62
N TYR A 295 14.50 16.54 -28.34
CA TYR A 295 14.13 15.25 -27.80
C TYR A 295 15.29 14.27 -27.96
N ASN A 296 15.73 13.67 -26.86
CA ASN A 296 16.69 12.58 -26.83
C ASN A 296 16.01 11.32 -26.30
N ILE A 297 15.34 10.62 -27.22
CA ILE A 297 14.58 9.41 -26.97
C ILE A 297 15.15 8.34 -27.91
N PRO A 298 16.11 7.51 -27.43
CA PRO A 298 16.82 6.54 -28.28
C PRO A 298 16.02 5.23 -28.50
N TYR A 299 14.69 5.28 -28.39
CA TYR A 299 13.80 4.14 -28.50
C TYR A 299 12.73 4.43 -29.55
N GLU A 300 12.32 3.40 -30.32
CA GLU A 300 11.17 3.48 -31.21
C GLU A 300 9.88 3.29 -30.42
N GLU A 301 9.87 2.37 -29.42
CA GLU A 301 8.76 2.07 -28.52
C GLU A 301 9.31 1.85 -27.10
N LEU A 302 8.57 2.29 -26.07
CA LEU A 302 8.92 2.08 -24.68
C LEU A 302 7.65 1.86 -23.85
N TYR A 303 7.31 0.59 -23.66
CA TYR A 303 6.10 0.19 -22.93
C TYR A 303 6.28 0.23 -21.43
N MET A 304 5.22 0.66 -20.74
CA MET A 304 5.12 0.69 -19.29
C MET A 304 3.65 0.64 -18.83
N GLU A 305 3.41 0.28 -17.57
CA GLU A 305 2.08 0.36 -16.95
C GLU A 305 1.85 1.73 -16.31
N ALA A 306 0.95 2.54 -16.88
CA ALA A 306 0.59 3.84 -16.35
C ALA A 306 -0.83 4.25 -16.75
N ASP A 307 -1.42 5.20 -16.03
CA ASP A 307 -2.65 5.86 -16.46
C ASP A 307 -2.30 6.92 -17.52
N TYR A 308 -2.70 6.65 -18.76
CA TYR A 308 -2.43 7.50 -19.90
C TYR A 308 -2.86 8.95 -19.68
N ASN A 309 -4.10 9.17 -19.23
CA ASN A 309 -4.65 10.51 -19.09
C ASN A 309 -3.97 11.30 -17.95
N ARG A 310 -3.68 10.62 -16.85
CA ARG A 310 -3.01 11.24 -15.71
C ARG A 310 -1.54 11.53 -15.98
N LEU A 311 -0.82 10.62 -16.65
CA LEU A 311 0.56 10.89 -17.04
C LEU A 311 0.64 12.02 -18.07
N LYS A 312 -0.26 12.04 -19.06
CA LYS A 312 -0.42 13.15 -20.01
C LYS A 312 -0.65 14.49 -19.29
N GLN A 313 -1.53 14.52 -18.28
CA GLN A 313 -1.81 15.72 -17.46
C GLN A 313 -0.53 16.22 -16.77
N VAL A 314 0.27 15.33 -16.16
CA VAL A 314 1.56 15.68 -15.53
C VAL A 314 2.51 16.30 -16.53
N LEU A 315 2.70 15.66 -17.68
CA LEU A 315 3.64 16.13 -18.71
C LEU A 315 3.19 17.49 -19.28
N ILE A 316 1.90 17.67 -19.59
CA ILE A 316 1.36 18.96 -20.02
C ILE A 316 1.64 20.06 -19.00
N ASN A 317 1.43 19.81 -17.72
CA ASN A 317 1.71 20.78 -16.66
C ASN A 317 3.20 21.15 -16.61
N ILE A 318 4.11 20.19 -16.75
CA ILE A 318 5.55 20.43 -16.75
C ILE A 318 5.96 21.25 -17.99
N PHE A 319 5.48 20.88 -19.18
CA PHE A 319 5.76 21.65 -20.41
C PHE A 319 5.21 23.08 -20.33
N LYS A 320 3.98 23.27 -19.86
CA LYS A 320 3.41 24.63 -19.65
C LYS A 320 4.25 25.45 -18.68
N ASN A 321 4.72 24.84 -17.59
CA ASN A 321 5.60 25.50 -16.63
C ASN A 321 6.93 25.92 -17.27
N ALA A 322 7.54 25.06 -18.07
CA ALA A 322 8.76 25.35 -18.80
C ALA A 322 8.57 26.49 -19.82
N VAL A 323 7.44 26.50 -20.55
CA VAL A 323 7.09 27.58 -21.49
C VAL A 323 6.90 28.92 -20.77
N GLU A 324 6.24 28.92 -19.63
CA GLU A 324 5.99 30.13 -18.83
C GLU A 324 7.26 30.64 -18.13
N ALA A 325 8.24 29.78 -17.88
CA ALA A 325 9.53 30.13 -17.32
C ALA A 325 10.48 30.79 -18.33
N LYS A 326 10.03 30.99 -19.57
CA LYS A 326 10.80 31.64 -20.64
C LYS A 326 11.48 32.94 -20.14
N ASP A 327 12.78 33.04 -20.39
CA ASP A 327 13.59 34.23 -20.12
C ASP A 327 13.64 35.13 -21.37
N GLY A 328 13.05 36.31 -21.25
CA GLY A 328 13.04 37.30 -22.34
C GLY A 328 14.41 37.90 -22.66
N SER A 329 15.42 37.73 -21.81
CA SER A 329 16.78 38.20 -22.01
C SER A 329 17.64 37.26 -22.86
N LYS A 330 17.20 35.99 -23.04
CA LYS A 330 17.95 34.97 -23.78
C LYS A 330 17.60 35.01 -25.27
N GLU A 331 18.62 34.90 -26.10
CA GLU A 331 18.48 34.83 -27.57
C GLU A 331 17.67 33.59 -27.98
N LYS A 332 17.92 32.47 -27.34
CA LYS A 332 17.23 31.18 -27.61
C LYS A 332 16.71 30.52 -26.34
N ASN A 333 15.40 30.41 -26.24
CA ASN A 333 14.80 29.61 -25.21
C ASN A 333 14.60 28.16 -25.71
N MET A 334 14.93 27.19 -24.87
CA MET A 334 14.97 25.77 -25.23
C MET A 334 14.38 24.88 -24.12
N ILE A 335 13.67 23.86 -24.54
CA ILE A 335 13.23 22.75 -23.66
C ILE A 335 13.87 21.48 -24.21
N GLU A 336 14.60 20.78 -23.35
CA GLU A 336 15.23 19.49 -23.64
C GLU A 336 14.47 18.37 -22.91
N VAL A 337 14.14 17.30 -23.65
CA VAL A 337 13.48 16.11 -23.11
C VAL A 337 14.43 14.93 -23.30
N VAL A 338 14.74 14.23 -22.21
CA VAL A 338 15.59 13.04 -22.21
C VAL A 338 14.86 11.89 -21.56
N VAL A 339 14.73 10.79 -22.31
CA VAL A 339 14.14 9.54 -21.78
C VAL A 339 15.22 8.47 -21.66
N LYS A 340 15.25 7.77 -20.52
CA LYS A 340 16.17 6.65 -20.29
C LYS A 340 15.42 5.46 -19.73
N ASP A 341 15.64 4.31 -20.32
CA ASP A 341 15.27 3.04 -19.77
C ASP A 341 16.30 2.59 -18.73
N LEU A 342 15.88 2.40 -17.49
CA LEU A 342 16.71 1.93 -16.38
C LEU A 342 16.50 0.44 -16.07
N GLY A 343 15.81 -0.29 -16.96
CA GLY A 343 15.43 -1.69 -16.79
C GLY A 343 14.11 -1.85 -16.05
N LYS A 344 14.10 -1.75 -14.74
CA LYS A 344 12.85 -1.82 -13.93
C LYS A 344 12.07 -0.51 -13.94
N ASP A 345 12.75 0.60 -14.16
CA ASP A 345 12.18 1.94 -14.11
C ASP A 345 12.43 2.67 -15.43
N VAL A 346 11.60 3.68 -15.71
CA VAL A 346 11.79 4.65 -16.79
C VAL A 346 12.06 6.01 -16.16
N SER A 347 13.08 6.72 -16.68
CA SER A 347 13.39 8.09 -16.28
C SER A 347 13.06 9.07 -17.40
N ILE A 348 12.26 10.10 -17.09
CA ILE A 348 11.89 11.19 -17.99
C ILE A 348 12.45 12.47 -17.38
N LYS A 349 13.31 13.17 -18.11
CA LYS A 349 13.84 14.48 -17.70
C LYS A 349 13.40 15.55 -18.67
N ILE A 350 12.85 16.63 -18.14
CA ILE A 350 12.45 17.81 -18.90
C ILE A 350 13.18 19.01 -18.31
N LYS A 351 14.02 19.64 -19.13
CA LYS A 351 14.88 20.76 -18.73
C LYS A 351 14.58 21.97 -19.59
N ASP A 352 14.30 23.10 -18.96
CA ASP A 352 14.21 24.40 -19.60
C ASP A 352 15.41 25.28 -19.23
N ASN A 353 15.78 26.19 -20.11
CA ASN A 353 16.78 27.19 -19.85
C ASN A 353 16.18 28.56 -19.47
N GLY A 354 15.02 28.56 -18.79
CA GLY A 354 14.28 29.74 -18.39
C GLY A 354 14.88 30.53 -17.23
N ILE A 355 14.03 31.27 -16.51
CA ILE A 355 14.42 32.14 -15.39
C ILE A 355 14.88 31.38 -14.15
N GLY A 356 14.67 30.05 -14.09
CA GLY A 356 14.99 29.24 -12.94
C GLY A 356 14.35 29.71 -11.63
N MET A 357 14.73 29.02 -10.54
CA MET A 357 14.20 29.27 -9.20
C MET A 357 15.32 29.53 -8.19
N THR A 358 15.03 30.32 -7.17
CA THR A 358 15.89 30.47 -5.99
C THR A 358 15.78 29.20 -5.12
N ARG A 359 16.69 29.02 -4.19
CA ARG A 359 16.66 27.89 -3.26
C ARG A 359 15.38 27.88 -2.41
N GLU A 360 14.94 29.05 -1.94
CA GLU A 360 13.72 29.20 -1.17
C GLU A 360 12.44 28.87 -1.98
N GLU A 361 12.43 29.20 -3.28
CA GLU A 361 11.35 28.85 -4.21
C GLU A 361 11.35 27.35 -4.47
N LEU A 362 12.53 26.75 -4.70
CA LEU A 362 12.70 25.31 -4.96
C LEU A 362 12.23 24.44 -3.78
N ASP A 363 12.53 24.85 -2.54
CA ASP A 363 12.11 24.17 -1.31
C ASP A 363 10.59 24.16 -1.13
N LYS A 364 9.89 25.07 -1.79
CA LYS A 364 8.41 25.20 -1.75
C LYS A 364 7.71 24.56 -2.94
N VAL A 365 8.44 24.13 -3.98
CA VAL A 365 7.85 23.50 -5.17
C VAL A 365 7.08 22.23 -4.80
N GLY A 366 5.85 22.16 -5.29
CA GLY A 366 4.92 21.05 -4.98
C GLY A 366 4.17 21.21 -3.65
N GLN A 367 4.36 22.31 -2.92
CA GLN A 367 3.44 22.69 -1.83
C GLN A 367 2.16 23.26 -2.43
N MET A 368 1.01 22.93 -1.85
CA MET A 368 -0.29 23.44 -2.30
C MET A 368 -0.34 24.96 -2.29
N PHE A 369 -0.85 25.54 -3.37
CA PHE A 369 -1.02 26.98 -3.59
C PHE A 369 0.28 27.77 -3.65
N PHE A 370 1.44 27.13 -3.69
CA PHE A 370 2.68 27.80 -3.93
C PHE A 370 2.83 28.12 -5.42
N THR A 371 2.93 29.40 -5.75
CA THR A 371 3.16 29.89 -7.12
C THR A 371 3.93 31.21 -7.09
N THR A 372 4.87 31.37 -7.99
CA THR A 372 5.55 32.64 -8.25
C THR A 372 4.88 33.44 -9.38
N LYS A 373 3.84 32.86 -9.98
CA LYS A 373 3.14 33.41 -11.15
C LYS A 373 1.92 34.24 -10.73
N LYS A 374 1.71 35.39 -11.35
CA LYS A 374 0.55 36.27 -11.06
C LYS A 374 -0.82 35.59 -11.31
N LYS A 375 -0.89 34.64 -12.23
CA LYS A 375 -2.13 33.97 -12.62
C LYS A 375 -2.12 32.45 -12.31
N GLY A 376 -1.11 31.95 -11.63
CA GLY A 376 -1.02 30.53 -11.30
C GLY A 376 -1.94 30.15 -10.12
N THR A 377 -2.51 28.94 -10.14
CA THR A 377 -3.28 28.35 -9.03
C THR A 377 -2.38 27.76 -7.95
N GLY A 378 -1.13 27.40 -8.30
CA GLY A 378 -0.19 26.70 -7.42
C GLY A 378 -0.59 25.25 -7.09
N LEU A 379 -1.57 24.70 -7.80
CA LEU A 379 -2.03 23.31 -7.62
C LEU A 379 -1.39 22.33 -8.61
N GLY A 380 -1.03 22.79 -9.82
CA GLY A 380 -0.54 21.90 -10.88
C GLY A 380 0.70 21.08 -10.47
N THR A 381 1.69 21.69 -9.82
CA THR A 381 2.90 20.95 -9.36
C THR A 381 2.60 19.98 -8.22
N CYS A 382 1.67 20.33 -7.32
CA CYS A 382 1.20 19.47 -6.25
C CYS A 382 0.43 18.27 -6.82
N LEU A 383 -0.47 18.51 -7.77
CA LEU A 383 -1.24 17.50 -8.49
C LEU A 383 -0.30 16.52 -9.24
N SER A 384 0.71 17.06 -9.97
CA SER A 384 1.70 16.24 -10.65
C SER A 384 2.47 15.33 -9.69
N LYS A 385 2.83 15.85 -8.52
CA LYS A 385 3.53 15.09 -7.48
C LYS A 385 2.67 13.93 -6.93
N GLU A 386 1.38 14.18 -6.70
CA GLU A 386 0.46 13.14 -6.21
C GLU A 386 0.16 12.08 -7.28
N ILE A 387 -0.03 12.48 -8.55
CA ILE A 387 -0.21 11.54 -9.65
C ILE A 387 1.01 10.61 -9.79
N ILE A 388 2.22 11.15 -9.81
CA ILE A 388 3.46 10.35 -9.92
C ILE A 388 3.61 9.42 -8.72
N LYS A 389 3.30 9.88 -7.51
CA LYS A 389 3.34 9.06 -6.30
C LYS A 389 2.33 7.90 -6.35
N LEU A 390 1.13 8.12 -6.89
CA LEU A 390 0.11 7.07 -7.07
C LEU A 390 0.49 6.05 -8.16
N HIS A 391 1.43 6.41 -9.05
CA HIS A 391 2.08 5.49 -9.98
C HIS A 391 3.29 4.75 -9.38
N ASP A 392 3.50 4.85 -8.06
CA ASP A 392 4.66 4.32 -7.36
C ASP A 392 6.00 4.94 -7.82
N GLY A 393 5.92 6.10 -8.47
CA GLY A 393 7.05 6.84 -9.02
C GLY A 393 7.57 7.95 -8.09
N ASN A 394 8.60 8.63 -8.58
CA ASN A 394 9.18 9.79 -7.91
C ASN A 394 9.35 10.95 -8.88
N ILE A 395 9.08 12.17 -8.43
CA ILE A 395 9.33 13.42 -9.18
C ILE A 395 10.21 14.36 -8.36
N THR A 396 11.27 14.84 -8.96
CA THR A 396 12.23 15.77 -8.34
C THR A 396 12.43 17.00 -9.21
N TYR A 397 12.73 18.12 -8.56
CA TYR A 397 12.96 19.41 -9.18
C TYR A 397 14.38 19.87 -8.83
N SER A 398 15.12 20.31 -9.83
CA SER A 398 16.41 20.96 -9.69
C SER A 398 16.40 22.25 -10.48
N SER A 399 16.98 23.32 -9.95
CA SER A 399 16.96 24.61 -10.63
C SER A 399 18.12 25.49 -10.20
N LYS A 400 18.54 26.37 -11.11
CA LYS A 400 19.47 27.46 -10.84
C LYS A 400 18.91 28.78 -11.38
N LYS A 401 18.78 29.75 -10.50
CA LYS A 401 18.17 31.05 -10.84
C LYS A 401 18.86 31.70 -12.04
N ASN A 402 18.06 32.19 -12.99
CA ASN A 402 18.44 32.80 -14.27
C ASN A 402 19.17 31.85 -15.24
N GLU A 403 19.23 30.57 -14.97
CA GLU A 403 19.92 29.61 -15.83
C GLU A 403 19.01 28.53 -16.37
N TRP A 404 18.38 27.72 -15.49
CA TRP A 404 17.59 26.57 -15.90
C TRP A 404 16.70 26.01 -14.80
N THR A 405 15.69 25.21 -15.19
CA THR A 405 14.98 24.26 -14.32
C THR A 405 14.94 22.89 -14.97
N GLU A 406 15.14 21.84 -14.19
CA GLU A 406 15.04 20.44 -14.61
C GLU A 406 14.03 19.71 -13.72
N VAL A 407 13.08 19.04 -14.34
CA VAL A 407 12.13 18.14 -13.69
C VAL A 407 12.48 16.72 -14.09
N SER A 408 12.77 15.89 -13.09
CA SER A 408 13.09 14.46 -13.29
C SER A 408 11.99 13.60 -12.72
N ILE A 409 11.40 12.75 -13.55
CA ILE A 409 10.37 11.78 -13.19
C ILE A 409 10.98 10.39 -13.31
N THR A 410 10.75 9.53 -12.33
CA THR A 410 11.08 8.10 -12.39
C THR A 410 9.83 7.30 -12.10
N LEU A 411 9.50 6.36 -12.97
CA LEU A 411 8.30 5.52 -12.88
C LEU A 411 8.69 4.06 -13.05
N PRO A 412 8.12 3.13 -12.26
CA PRO A 412 8.29 1.69 -12.50
C PRO A 412 7.62 1.30 -13.82
N LYS A 413 8.24 0.38 -14.56
CA LYS A 413 7.66 -0.12 -15.82
C LYS A 413 6.42 -0.98 -15.63
N GLY A 414 6.28 -1.62 -14.46
CA GLY A 414 5.27 -2.65 -14.24
C GLY A 414 5.67 -4.00 -14.87
N GLU A 415 4.75 -4.95 -14.86
CA GLU A 415 4.90 -6.23 -15.55
C GLU A 415 4.34 -6.11 -16.97
N VAL A 416 5.10 -5.48 -17.87
CA VAL A 416 4.73 -5.43 -19.29
C VAL A 416 4.88 -6.85 -19.86
N MET A 417 3.83 -7.41 -20.43
CA MET A 417 3.89 -8.67 -21.18
C MET A 417 4.75 -8.43 -22.45
N THR A 418 6.01 -8.87 -22.37
CA THR A 418 6.90 -8.94 -23.55
C THR A 418 6.54 -10.09 -24.46
#